data_c034ffece2bc090b49a54a2cfc8c1aa9
#
_entry.id   c034ffece2bc090b49a54a2cfc8c1aa9
#
_cell.length_a   1.000
_cell.length_b   1.000
_cell.length_c   1.000
_cell.angle_alpha   90.00
_cell.angle_beta   90.00
_cell.angle_gamma   90.00
#
_symmetry.space_group_name_H-M   'P 1'
#
loop_
_entity.id
_entity.type
_entity.pdbx_description
1 polymer ?
#
loop_
_entity_poly.entity_id
_entity_poly.type
_entity_poly.pdbx_seq_one_letter_code
_entity_poly.pdbx_strand_id
1 'polypeptide(L)'
;MSNEIIIFAAEKPIITLYIIFIFMKKLLLVFLLAVTGVSVSGQWVRKPTPNDTLQSVRVLDNGNVVYSIYAPKAHIVSLAGDAMPWGQKIEAKEHDTGVWTIEVPNVKPGVYRYHFVVDGLPVYDPKAPATTELTAVAMVAPTGNEFFAYRRDIPHGAMAVRSYESRTIGETRTMRVWTPAGYEKGKQKLPVLYLIHGGGDTDTSWPNAGAAGNILDNLLAEGKIQPMIVVMPNGTIAGPNVQDEVAPFAKDMVTDIIPFVESNYRVLTDKDHRAIAGLSMGGMETMETAFQNIDLFSYVWVLSSSFSPMADPAKEAERLQVAANASKMNKSFKMLVFTQGGPSDIAYRNCENTRKELDKAGVNYLYEENAQEGHSWGTWRADLYNLAQRIFK
;
A
#
# COMPACT_ATOMS: atom_id res chain seq x y z
N MET A 1 -102.89 -33.20 -11.03
CA MET A 1 -102.05 -34.32 -11.59
C MET A 1 -100.81 -33.66 -12.00
N SER A 2 -99.61 -33.87 -11.57
CA SER A 2 -98.95 -34.70 -10.58
C SER A 2 -97.59 -34.04 -10.36
N ASN A 3 -97.27 -33.81 -9.14
CA ASN A 3 -95.93 -33.41 -8.74
C ASN A 3 -95.01 -34.64 -8.90
N GLU A 4 -94.01 -34.50 -9.73
CA GLU A 4 -92.76 -35.25 -9.61
C GLU A 4 -91.81 -34.66 -10.60
N ILE A 5 -90.71 -34.22 -10.14
CA ILE A 5 -89.35 -33.98 -10.73
C ILE A 5 -88.81 -32.67 -10.17
N ILE A 6 -88.16 -32.66 -9.06
CA ILE A 6 -87.05 -31.78 -8.72
C ILE A 6 -86.42 -32.27 -7.40
N ILE A 7 -85.63 -33.37 -7.39
CA ILE A 7 -84.62 -33.67 -6.34
C ILE A 7 -83.54 -34.60 -6.90
N PHE A 8 -82.76 -34.16 -7.89
CA PHE A 8 -81.52 -34.93 -8.25
C PHE A 8 -80.41 -34.07 -8.87
N ALA A 9 -80.50 -32.75 -8.70
CA ALA A 9 -79.45 -31.88 -9.33
C ALA A 9 -78.48 -31.19 -8.36
N ALA A 10 -78.63 -31.37 -7.03
CA ALA A 10 -77.84 -30.59 -6.06
C ALA A 10 -76.64 -31.30 -5.38
N GLU A 11 -76.47 -32.61 -5.52
CA GLU A 11 -75.43 -33.34 -4.80
C GLU A 11 -74.09 -33.45 -5.57
N LYS A 12 -74.08 -33.43 -6.88
CA LYS A 12 -72.87 -33.60 -7.69
C LYS A 12 -71.83 -32.47 -7.56
N PRO A 13 -72.17 -31.17 -7.45
CA PRO A 13 -71.18 -30.13 -7.34
C PRO A 13 -70.44 -30.12 -5.98
N ILE A 14 -71.08 -30.55 -4.90
CA ILE A 14 -70.50 -30.57 -3.55
C ILE A 14 -69.45 -31.68 -3.44
N ILE A 15 -69.69 -32.85 -3.98
CA ILE A 15 -68.74 -33.98 -4.01
C ILE A 15 -67.53 -33.64 -4.87
N THR A 16 -67.71 -33.00 -6.02
CA THR A 16 -66.64 -32.56 -6.90
C THR A 16 -65.75 -31.50 -6.22
N LEU A 17 -66.35 -30.51 -5.51
CA LEU A 17 -65.63 -29.52 -4.75
C LEU A 17 -64.80 -30.15 -3.60
N TYR A 18 -65.34 -31.14 -2.93
CA TYR A 18 -64.69 -31.85 -1.83
C TYR A 18 -63.49 -32.65 -2.32
N ILE A 19 -63.62 -33.30 -3.45
CA ILE A 19 -62.54 -34.08 -4.11
C ILE A 19 -61.42 -33.12 -4.56
N ILE A 20 -61.75 -31.96 -5.15
CA ILE A 20 -60.78 -30.94 -5.56
C ILE A 20 -60.05 -30.40 -4.34
N PHE A 21 -60.75 -30.16 -3.24
CA PHE A 21 -60.17 -29.61 -1.99
C PHE A 21 -59.18 -30.62 -1.34
N ILE A 22 -59.52 -31.93 -1.35
CA ILE A 22 -58.66 -33.01 -0.86
C ILE A 22 -57.41 -33.15 -1.78
N PHE A 23 -57.56 -33.01 -3.10
CA PHE A 23 -56.47 -33.09 -4.04
C PHE A 23 -55.53 -31.88 -3.89
N MET A 24 -56.07 -30.66 -3.71
CA MET A 24 -55.30 -29.44 -3.44
C MET A 24 -54.55 -29.52 -2.11
N LYS A 25 -55.16 -30.06 -1.03
CA LYS A 25 -54.49 -30.31 0.25
C LYS A 25 -53.33 -31.31 0.12
N LYS A 26 -53.51 -32.40 -0.62
CA LYS A 26 -52.47 -33.39 -0.89
C LYS A 26 -51.35 -32.80 -1.75
N LEU A 27 -51.68 -31.96 -2.77
CA LEU A 27 -50.70 -31.28 -3.59
C LEU A 27 -49.92 -30.25 -2.78
N LEU A 28 -50.60 -29.51 -1.88
CA LEU A 28 -49.94 -28.52 -0.99
C LEU A 28 -49.01 -29.23 0.02
N LEU A 29 -49.40 -30.40 0.52
CA LEU A 29 -48.59 -31.20 1.44
C LEU A 29 -47.36 -31.78 0.75
N VAL A 30 -47.48 -32.23 -0.51
CA VAL A 30 -46.34 -32.69 -1.33
C VAL A 30 -45.42 -31.54 -1.69
N PHE A 31 -45.96 -30.36 -1.97
CA PHE A 31 -45.16 -29.14 -2.22
C PHE A 31 -44.43 -28.68 -0.95
N LEU A 32 -45.09 -28.69 0.23
CA LEU A 32 -44.43 -28.37 1.50
C LEU A 32 -43.32 -29.40 1.85
N LEU A 33 -43.55 -30.68 1.61
CA LEU A 33 -42.53 -31.73 1.80
C LEU A 33 -41.38 -31.62 0.79
N ALA A 34 -41.63 -31.17 -0.44
CA ALA A 34 -40.58 -30.90 -1.44
C ALA A 34 -39.75 -29.68 -1.12
N VAL A 35 -40.34 -28.65 -0.50
CA VAL A 35 -39.62 -27.40 -0.09
C VAL A 35 -38.83 -27.62 1.19
N THR A 36 -39.25 -28.54 2.09
CA THR A 36 -38.47 -28.85 3.32
C THR A 36 -37.39 -29.89 3.11
N GLY A 37 -37.34 -30.51 1.93
CA GLY A 37 -36.35 -31.58 1.61
C GLY A 37 -35.14 -31.10 0.84
N VAL A 38 -35.02 -29.83 0.46
CA VAL A 38 -33.85 -29.28 -0.25
C VAL A 38 -33.19 -28.21 0.57
N SER A 39 -32.79 -28.53 1.80
CA SER A 39 -31.62 -27.90 2.37
C SER A 39 -30.42 -28.63 1.76
N VAL A 40 -30.18 -28.41 0.47
CA VAL A 40 -28.83 -28.62 -0.10
C VAL A 40 -28.00 -27.46 0.45
N SER A 41 -27.55 -27.61 1.68
CA SER A 41 -26.36 -26.93 2.13
C SER A 41 -25.20 -27.51 1.30
N GLY A 42 -25.02 -26.99 0.11
CA GLY A 42 -23.81 -27.17 -0.68
C GLY A 42 -22.64 -26.47 -0.01
N GLN A 43 -22.44 -26.73 1.27
CA GLN A 43 -21.18 -26.48 1.90
C GLN A 43 -20.22 -27.51 1.31
N TRP A 44 -19.38 -27.03 0.41
CA TRP A 44 -18.19 -27.76 0.02
C TRP A 44 -17.35 -27.94 1.29
N VAL A 45 -17.60 -29.00 2.06
CA VAL A 45 -16.77 -29.35 3.21
C VAL A 45 -15.49 -29.95 2.63
N ARG A 46 -14.52 -29.08 2.31
CA ARG A 46 -13.19 -29.56 1.98
C ARG A 46 -12.56 -30.19 3.23
N LYS A 47 -11.78 -31.22 3.05
CA LYS A 47 -10.98 -31.77 4.15
C LYS A 47 -10.01 -30.69 4.67
N PRO A 48 -9.90 -30.49 5.98
CA PRO A 48 -8.89 -29.60 6.54
C PRO A 48 -7.49 -29.96 6.07
N THR A 49 -6.68 -28.96 5.81
CA THR A 49 -5.27 -29.11 5.44
C THR A 49 -4.39 -28.34 6.43
N PRO A 50 -3.10 -28.65 6.52
CA PRO A 50 -2.17 -27.86 7.33
C PRO A 50 -2.20 -26.37 7.02
N ASN A 51 -2.55 -25.98 5.77
CA ASN A 51 -2.67 -24.58 5.38
C ASN A 51 -3.73 -23.80 6.16
N ASP A 52 -4.74 -24.46 6.73
CA ASP A 52 -5.84 -23.77 7.43
C ASP A 52 -5.38 -23.06 8.70
N THR A 53 -4.35 -23.61 9.37
CA THR A 53 -3.78 -23.08 10.63
C THR A 53 -2.34 -22.62 10.47
N LEU A 54 -1.74 -22.75 9.28
CA LEU A 54 -0.36 -22.35 9.02
C LEU A 54 -0.18 -20.85 9.21
N GLN A 55 0.78 -20.49 10.05
CA GLN A 55 1.34 -19.14 10.12
C GLN A 55 2.53 -19.05 9.17
N SER A 56 2.41 -18.26 8.12
CA SER A 56 3.45 -18.18 7.09
C SER A 56 4.70 -17.45 7.55
N VAL A 57 4.60 -16.58 8.55
CA VAL A 57 5.73 -15.88 9.16
C VAL A 57 5.60 -15.95 10.68
N ARG A 58 6.66 -16.39 11.36
CA ARG A 58 6.78 -16.38 12.82
C ARG A 58 8.13 -15.80 13.23
N VAL A 59 8.10 -14.78 14.06
CA VAL A 59 9.30 -14.25 14.71
C VAL A 59 9.51 -15.03 16.02
N LEU A 60 10.70 -15.58 16.19
CA LEU A 60 11.07 -16.35 17.38
C LEU A 60 11.75 -15.45 18.42
N ASP A 61 11.72 -15.89 19.68
CA ASP A 61 12.31 -15.14 20.82
C ASP A 61 13.83 -14.93 20.68
N ASN A 62 14.51 -15.79 19.92
CA ASN A 62 15.94 -15.69 19.63
C ASN A 62 16.29 -14.73 18.48
N GLY A 63 15.29 -14.02 17.94
CA GLY A 63 15.47 -13.10 16.79
C GLY A 63 15.51 -13.77 15.42
N ASN A 64 15.30 -15.09 15.34
CA ASN A 64 15.16 -15.78 14.07
C ASN A 64 13.74 -15.61 13.52
N VAL A 65 13.59 -15.69 12.22
CA VAL A 65 12.27 -15.63 11.55
C VAL A 65 12.04 -16.92 10.77
N VAL A 66 10.94 -17.59 11.05
CA VAL A 66 10.52 -18.79 10.31
C VAL A 66 9.47 -18.41 9.29
N TYR A 67 9.78 -18.70 8.03
CA TYR A 67 8.85 -18.60 6.90
C TYR A 67 8.31 -19.99 6.56
N SER A 68 7.02 -20.10 6.28
CA SER A 68 6.37 -21.39 6.03
C SER A 68 5.36 -21.29 4.89
N ILE A 69 5.32 -22.32 4.04
CA ILE A 69 4.33 -22.46 2.98
C ILE A 69 3.82 -23.89 2.91
N TYR A 70 2.53 -24.08 2.61
CA TYR A 70 1.95 -25.37 2.32
C TYR A 70 1.98 -25.65 0.81
N ALA A 71 2.87 -26.52 0.39
CA ALA A 71 3.09 -26.88 -1.01
C ALA A 71 3.33 -28.40 -1.14
N PRO A 72 2.28 -29.25 -0.92
CA PRO A 72 2.43 -30.70 -0.79
C PRO A 72 2.79 -31.43 -2.08
N LYS A 73 2.86 -30.73 -3.21
CA LYS A 73 3.26 -31.28 -4.51
C LYS A 73 4.55 -30.67 -5.04
N ALA A 74 5.16 -29.76 -4.29
CA ALA A 74 6.42 -29.15 -4.69
C ALA A 74 7.57 -30.15 -4.55
N HIS A 75 8.57 -30.03 -5.44
CA HIS A 75 9.80 -30.80 -5.38
C HIS A 75 10.92 -30.02 -4.71
N ILE A 76 10.91 -28.69 -4.85
CA ILE A 76 11.85 -27.79 -4.21
C ILE A 76 11.17 -26.48 -3.87
N VAL A 77 11.44 -25.97 -2.67
CA VAL A 77 10.99 -24.65 -2.23
C VAL A 77 12.18 -23.87 -1.70
N SER A 78 12.29 -22.60 -2.05
CA SER A 78 13.24 -21.68 -1.45
C SER A 78 12.59 -20.34 -1.15
N LEU A 79 13.25 -19.52 -0.34
CA LEU A 79 12.87 -18.16 0.02
C LEU A 79 13.84 -17.17 -0.60
N ALA A 80 13.32 -16.08 -1.14
CA ALA A 80 14.08 -14.89 -1.55
C ALA A 80 13.46 -13.65 -0.90
N GLY A 81 14.26 -12.63 -0.63
CA GLY A 81 13.76 -11.38 -0.05
C GLY A 81 14.81 -10.54 0.66
N ASP A 82 14.35 -9.42 1.23
CA ASP A 82 15.22 -8.38 1.81
C ASP A 82 15.92 -8.80 3.12
N ALA A 83 15.46 -9.86 3.78
CA ALA A 83 16.12 -10.39 4.99
C ALA A 83 17.42 -11.16 4.70
N MET A 84 17.79 -11.30 3.43
CA MET A 84 18.98 -12.02 2.94
C MET A 84 19.80 -11.12 2.03
N PRO A 85 21.11 -11.42 1.84
CA PRO A 85 21.91 -10.72 0.85
C PRO A 85 21.26 -10.78 -0.54
N TRP A 86 21.33 -9.70 -1.28
CA TRP A 86 20.69 -9.56 -2.58
C TRP A 86 21.07 -10.70 -3.54
N GLY A 87 20.05 -11.26 -4.20
CA GLY A 87 20.21 -12.37 -5.14
C GLY A 87 20.39 -13.77 -4.50
N GLN A 88 20.49 -13.86 -3.18
CA GLN A 88 20.56 -15.14 -2.48
C GLN A 88 19.14 -15.73 -2.24
N LYS A 89 19.10 -17.06 -2.21
CA LYS A 89 17.92 -17.84 -1.84
C LYS A 89 18.31 -18.86 -0.78
N ILE A 90 17.40 -19.12 0.15
CA ILE A 90 17.58 -20.17 1.18
C ILE A 90 16.61 -21.30 0.84
N GLU A 91 17.12 -22.53 0.73
CA GLU A 91 16.28 -23.72 0.51
C GLU A 91 15.47 -24.06 1.76
N ALA A 92 14.23 -24.45 1.52
CA ALA A 92 13.30 -24.86 2.57
C ALA A 92 13.51 -26.33 2.96
N LYS A 93 13.18 -26.63 4.21
CA LYS A 93 13.04 -28.01 4.69
C LYS A 93 11.60 -28.45 4.53
N GLU A 94 11.40 -29.60 3.86
CA GLU A 94 10.11 -30.24 3.75
C GLU A 94 9.74 -31.01 5.03
N HIS A 95 8.44 -31.02 5.35
CA HIS A 95 7.85 -31.82 6.41
C HIS A 95 6.81 -32.79 5.82
N ASP A 96 6.62 -33.93 6.46
CA ASP A 96 5.70 -35.01 6.01
C ASP A 96 4.25 -34.52 5.79
N THR A 97 3.89 -33.37 6.32
CA THR A 97 2.59 -32.72 6.15
C THR A 97 2.44 -31.96 4.83
N GLY A 98 3.50 -31.86 4.02
CA GLY A 98 3.56 -31.01 2.83
C GLY A 98 3.78 -29.51 3.14
N VAL A 99 4.15 -29.19 4.38
CA VAL A 99 4.58 -27.87 4.80
C VAL A 99 6.09 -27.77 4.60
N TRP A 100 6.53 -26.64 4.03
CA TRP A 100 7.94 -26.29 3.86
C TRP A 100 8.28 -25.15 4.80
N THR A 101 9.44 -25.20 5.44
CA THR A 101 9.89 -24.16 6.40
C THR A 101 11.30 -23.70 6.11
N ILE A 102 11.53 -22.40 6.28
CA ILE A 102 12.85 -21.76 6.20
C ILE A 102 13.03 -20.95 7.46
N GLU A 103 14.14 -21.16 8.16
CA GLU A 103 14.53 -20.32 9.29
C GLU A 103 15.65 -19.38 8.87
N VAL A 104 15.41 -18.09 8.95
CA VAL A 104 16.40 -17.03 8.71
C VAL A 104 16.91 -16.54 10.06
N PRO A 105 18.21 -16.70 10.37
CA PRO A 105 18.75 -16.35 11.67
C PRO A 105 18.99 -14.84 11.81
N ASN A 106 18.89 -14.34 13.06
CA ASN A 106 19.34 -13.01 13.47
C ASN A 106 18.77 -11.86 12.61
N VAL A 107 17.48 -11.94 12.26
CA VAL A 107 16.83 -10.87 11.49
C VAL A 107 16.61 -9.67 12.40
N LYS A 108 17.16 -8.51 12.02
CA LYS A 108 16.97 -7.26 12.76
C LYS A 108 15.49 -6.83 12.73
N PRO A 109 15.03 -6.03 13.71
CA PRO A 109 13.71 -5.40 13.62
C PRO A 109 13.55 -4.62 12.30
N GLY A 110 12.46 -4.84 11.58
CA GLY A 110 12.23 -4.22 10.28
C GLY A 110 11.01 -4.77 9.57
N VAL A 111 10.76 -4.30 8.38
CA VAL A 111 9.74 -4.84 7.48
C VAL A 111 10.44 -5.28 6.20
N TYR A 112 10.34 -6.56 5.87
CA TYR A 112 11.10 -7.24 4.84
C TYR A 112 10.17 -7.76 3.75
N ARG A 113 10.46 -7.44 2.50
CA ARG A 113 9.79 -8.04 1.35
C ARG A 113 10.33 -9.45 1.15
N TYR A 114 9.46 -10.38 0.78
CA TYR A 114 9.85 -11.75 0.46
C TYR A 114 8.88 -12.41 -0.52
N HIS A 115 9.34 -13.47 -1.14
CA HIS A 115 8.51 -14.42 -1.88
C HIS A 115 9.11 -15.83 -1.78
N PHE A 116 8.25 -16.83 -1.93
CA PHE A 116 8.72 -18.19 -2.11
C PHE A 116 9.06 -18.45 -3.57
N VAL A 117 9.99 -19.36 -3.80
CA VAL A 117 10.28 -19.89 -5.13
C VAL A 117 9.95 -21.38 -5.09
N VAL A 118 8.87 -21.78 -5.74
CA VAL A 118 8.36 -23.16 -5.74
C VAL A 118 8.60 -23.75 -7.13
N ASP A 119 9.41 -24.82 -7.19
CA ASP A 119 9.80 -25.47 -8.45
C ASP A 119 10.31 -24.49 -9.52
N GLY A 120 11.06 -23.46 -9.08
CA GLY A 120 11.65 -22.43 -9.92
C GLY A 120 10.76 -21.22 -10.21
N LEU A 121 9.48 -21.23 -9.83
CA LEU A 121 8.56 -20.11 -10.03
C LEU A 121 8.40 -19.26 -8.77
N PRO A 122 8.41 -17.92 -8.87
CA PRO A 122 8.10 -17.06 -7.75
C PRO A 122 6.63 -17.22 -7.36
N VAL A 123 6.39 -17.41 -6.07
CA VAL A 123 5.05 -17.60 -5.49
C VAL A 123 4.84 -16.57 -4.39
N TYR A 124 3.82 -15.78 -4.56
CA TYR A 124 3.34 -14.83 -3.57
C TYR A 124 2.74 -15.55 -2.34
N ASP A 125 2.98 -15.03 -1.14
CA ASP A 125 2.32 -15.51 0.08
C ASP A 125 0.94 -14.85 0.25
N PRO A 126 -0.17 -15.60 0.04
CA PRO A 126 -1.50 -15.02 0.14
C PRO A 126 -1.92 -14.69 1.59
N LYS A 127 -1.12 -15.08 2.59
CA LYS A 127 -1.40 -14.84 4.01
C LYS A 127 -0.72 -13.60 4.58
N ALA A 128 0.12 -12.96 3.78
CA ALA A 128 0.84 -11.74 4.16
C ALA A 128 0.43 -10.54 3.29
N PRO A 129 0.58 -9.30 3.78
CA PRO A 129 0.34 -8.11 2.98
C PRO A 129 1.27 -8.07 1.76
N ALA A 130 0.73 -7.72 0.60
CA ALA A 130 1.50 -7.55 -0.64
C ALA A 130 2.10 -6.14 -0.75
N THR A 131 3.26 -6.01 -1.40
CA THR A 131 3.83 -4.71 -1.80
C THR A 131 3.87 -4.55 -3.31
N THR A 132 4.06 -5.66 -4.02
CA THR A 132 4.08 -5.76 -5.49
C THR A 132 3.31 -7.02 -5.88
N GLU A 133 3.19 -7.28 -7.16
CA GLU A 133 2.51 -8.48 -7.66
C GLU A 133 3.15 -9.80 -7.20
N LEU A 134 4.45 -9.77 -6.85
CA LEU A 134 5.24 -10.98 -6.56
C LEU A 134 5.80 -11.03 -5.14
N THR A 135 5.62 -9.99 -4.32
CA THR A 135 6.22 -9.92 -2.98
C THR A 135 5.20 -9.66 -1.88
N ALA A 136 5.39 -10.34 -0.78
CA ALA A 136 4.72 -10.10 0.49
C ALA A 136 5.65 -9.39 1.48
N VAL A 137 5.16 -8.95 2.62
CA VAL A 137 5.97 -8.36 3.69
C VAL A 137 5.86 -9.14 4.98
N ALA A 138 7.00 -9.27 5.66
CA ALA A 138 7.12 -9.77 7.01
C ALA A 138 7.54 -8.62 7.93
N MET A 139 6.73 -8.30 8.94
CA MET A 139 7.09 -7.33 9.96
C MET A 139 7.81 -8.05 11.11
N VAL A 140 9.03 -7.62 11.40
CA VAL A 140 9.85 -8.11 12.51
C VAL A 140 9.93 -7.02 13.56
N ALA A 141 9.06 -7.10 14.55
CA ALA A 141 8.94 -6.14 15.65
C ALA A 141 8.81 -6.91 16.97
N PRO A 142 9.92 -7.53 17.47
CA PRO A 142 9.90 -8.47 18.58
C PRO A 142 9.46 -7.86 19.90
N THR A 143 9.70 -6.56 20.12
CA THR A 143 9.28 -5.87 21.34
C THR A 143 7.89 -5.27 21.24
N GLY A 144 7.38 -5.05 20.02
CA GLY A 144 6.15 -4.32 19.76
C GLY A 144 6.25 -2.81 20.03
N ASN A 145 7.43 -2.32 20.42
CA ASN A 145 7.70 -0.90 20.71
C ASN A 145 8.50 -0.20 19.61
N GLU A 146 8.86 -0.91 18.54
CA GLU A 146 9.51 -0.33 17.38
C GLU A 146 8.60 0.74 16.77
N PHE A 147 9.17 1.87 16.34
CA PHE A 147 8.40 3.03 15.88
C PHE A 147 7.46 2.72 14.70
N PHE A 148 7.72 1.63 13.98
CA PHE A 148 6.90 1.12 12.86
C PHE A 148 5.99 -0.05 13.26
N ALA A 149 6.04 -0.53 14.53
CA ALA A 149 5.23 -1.65 14.98
C ALA A 149 3.73 -1.29 15.03
N TYR A 150 2.86 -2.27 14.78
CA TYR A 150 1.44 -2.11 14.99
C TYR A 150 1.13 -2.16 16.49
N ARG A 151 0.55 -1.11 17.03
CA ARG A 151 0.18 -0.98 18.44
C ARG A 151 -1.33 -1.15 18.60
N ARG A 152 -1.76 -2.13 19.39
CA ARG A 152 -3.20 -2.41 19.62
C ARG A 152 -3.89 -1.45 20.58
N ASP A 153 -3.12 -0.72 21.37
CA ASP A 153 -3.55 0.15 22.48
C ASP A 153 -3.85 1.59 22.05
N ILE A 154 -3.70 1.93 20.76
CA ILE A 154 -3.90 3.27 20.24
C ILE A 154 -5.02 3.32 19.17
N PRO A 155 -5.66 4.49 18.94
CA PRO A 155 -6.53 4.68 17.80
C PRO A 155 -5.77 4.60 16.48
N HIS A 156 -6.37 3.99 15.45
CA HIS A 156 -5.79 3.85 14.13
C HIS A 156 -6.49 4.70 13.09
N GLY A 157 -5.71 5.23 12.15
CA GLY A 157 -6.19 5.85 10.93
C GLY A 157 -6.79 4.83 9.96
N ALA A 158 -7.40 5.32 8.90
CA ALA A 158 -7.94 4.50 7.82
C ALA A 158 -7.06 4.59 6.57
N MET A 159 -6.77 3.44 5.95
CA MET A 159 -6.07 3.35 4.67
C MET A 159 -7.07 3.04 3.56
N ALA A 160 -7.42 4.04 2.76
CA ALA A 160 -8.36 3.87 1.64
C ALA A 160 -7.60 3.61 0.33
N VAL A 161 -8.15 2.70 -0.49
CA VAL A 161 -7.78 2.58 -1.91
C VAL A 161 -8.67 3.52 -2.70
N ARG A 162 -8.08 4.39 -3.50
CA ARG A 162 -8.82 5.33 -4.34
C ARG A 162 -8.39 5.18 -5.78
N SER A 163 -9.37 5.06 -6.67
CA SER A 163 -9.16 5.15 -8.11
C SER A 163 -9.46 6.56 -8.59
N TYR A 164 -8.72 7.05 -9.56
CA TYR A 164 -8.94 8.32 -10.23
C TYR A 164 -8.63 8.20 -11.71
N GLU A 165 -9.24 9.05 -12.52
CA GLU A 165 -8.94 9.14 -13.93
C GLU A 165 -7.79 10.12 -14.15
N SER A 166 -6.64 9.61 -14.57
CA SER A 166 -5.52 10.42 -15.02
C SER A 166 -5.74 10.79 -16.48
N ARG A 167 -6.11 12.04 -16.71
CA ARG A 167 -6.21 12.59 -18.08
C ARG A 167 -4.83 12.78 -18.70
N THR A 168 -3.85 13.00 -17.85
CA THR A 168 -2.45 13.18 -18.27
C THR A 168 -1.87 11.89 -18.85
N ILE A 169 -2.14 10.74 -18.20
CA ILE A 169 -1.63 9.43 -18.60
C ILE A 169 -2.61 8.70 -19.53
N GLY A 170 -3.91 9.01 -19.43
CA GLY A 170 -4.96 8.36 -20.22
C GLY A 170 -5.43 7.02 -19.62
N GLU A 171 -5.28 6.84 -18.31
CA GLU A 171 -5.61 5.59 -17.60
C GLU A 171 -6.34 5.85 -16.30
N THR A 172 -7.16 4.89 -15.86
CA THR A 172 -7.61 4.81 -14.47
C THR A 172 -6.44 4.35 -13.61
N ARG A 173 -6.04 5.18 -12.66
CA ARG A 173 -4.90 4.92 -11.76
C ARG A 173 -5.36 4.81 -10.31
N THR A 174 -4.49 4.27 -9.44
CA THR A 174 -4.79 4.10 -8.03
C THR A 174 -3.83 4.89 -7.14
N MET A 175 -4.32 5.21 -5.95
CA MET A 175 -3.52 5.73 -4.84
C MET A 175 -4.02 5.16 -3.52
N ARG A 176 -3.16 5.12 -2.51
CA ARG A 176 -3.55 4.88 -1.12
C ARG A 176 -3.64 6.21 -0.40
N VAL A 177 -4.66 6.35 0.42
CA VAL A 177 -4.87 7.56 1.21
C VAL A 177 -5.04 7.15 2.67
N TRP A 178 -4.07 7.55 3.50
CA TRP A 178 -4.20 7.45 4.95
C TRP A 178 -4.87 8.70 5.50
N THR A 179 -5.89 8.50 6.33
CA THR A 179 -6.56 9.55 7.10
C THR A 179 -6.43 9.24 8.59
N PRO A 180 -6.19 10.25 9.45
CA PRO A 180 -5.97 10.02 10.87
C PRO A 180 -7.23 9.51 11.57
N ALA A 181 -7.04 8.85 12.72
CA ALA A 181 -8.14 8.33 13.53
C ALA A 181 -9.19 9.42 13.82
N GLY A 182 -10.45 9.09 13.56
CA GLY A 182 -11.58 10.02 13.77
C GLY A 182 -11.86 11.02 12.65
N TYR A 183 -11.08 10.97 11.55
CA TYR A 183 -11.28 11.85 10.40
C TYR A 183 -12.71 11.80 9.86
N GLU A 184 -13.32 10.62 9.73
CA GLU A 184 -14.67 10.43 9.18
C GLU A 184 -15.74 11.20 9.97
N LYS A 185 -15.56 11.33 11.29
CA LYS A 185 -16.48 12.01 12.20
C LYS A 185 -16.21 13.51 12.31
N GLY A 186 -15.01 13.94 11.90
CA GLY A 186 -14.58 15.33 11.98
C GLY A 186 -15.12 16.19 10.84
N LYS A 187 -14.97 17.52 11.00
CA LYS A 187 -15.26 18.53 9.97
C LYS A 187 -14.05 19.36 9.60
N GLN A 188 -12.94 19.18 10.32
CA GLN A 188 -11.72 19.95 10.14
C GLN A 188 -11.06 19.64 8.79
N LYS A 189 -10.56 20.67 8.15
CA LYS A 189 -9.63 20.55 7.01
C LYS A 189 -8.23 20.30 7.53
N LEU A 190 -7.50 19.39 6.88
CA LEU A 190 -6.17 18.95 7.30
C LEU A 190 -5.12 19.27 6.23
N PRO A 191 -3.86 19.44 6.61
CA PRO A 191 -2.75 19.50 5.66
C PRO A 191 -2.54 18.15 4.97
N VAL A 192 -1.82 18.16 3.84
CA VAL A 192 -1.59 16.96 3.00
C VAL A 192 -0.11 16.73 2.76
N LEU A 193 0.34 15.50 3.00
CA LEU A 193 1.61 14.96 2.54
C LEU A 193 1.38 14.04 1.35
N TYR A 194 1.99 14.33 0.20
CA TYR A 194 2.12 13.40 -0.93
C TYR A 194 3.42 12.62 -0.76
N LEU A 195 3.33 11.29 -0.70
CA LEU A 195 4.44 10.39 -0.34
C LEU A 195 4.62 9.34 -1.45
N ILE A 196 5.70 9.47 -2.23
CA ILE A 196 5.90 8.76 -3.48
C ILE A 196 6.90 7.62 -3.29
N HIS A 197 6.60 6.44 -3.83
CA HIS A 197 7.46 5.24 -3.80
C HIS A 197 8.58 5.30 -4.83
N GLY A 198 9.46 4.30 -4.87
CA GLY A 198 10.58 4.19 -5.79
C GLY A 198 10.32 3.29 -7.01
N GLY A 199 11.33 3.15 -7.85
CA GLY A 199 11.26 2.31 -9.05
C GLY A 199 10.99 0.84 -8.71
N GLY A 200 10.09 0.21 -9.47
CA GLY A 200 9.66 -1.18 -9.25
C GLY A 200 8.68 -1.40 -8.09
N ASP A 201 8.30 -0.33 -7.41
CA ASP A 201 7.29 -0.32 -6.34
C ASP A 201 5.90 0.13 -6.88
N THR A 202 4.91 0.22 -5.99
CA THR A 202 3.53 0.64 -6.31
C THR A 202 2.94 1.47 -5.15
N ASP A 203 1.71 1.93 -5.30
CA ASP A 203 0.95 2.62 -4.24
C ASP A 203 0.81 1.78 -2.95
N THR A 204 1.08 0.47 -3.00
CA THR A 204 1.05 -0.43 -1.84
C THR A 204 2.35 -0.47 -1.05
N SER A 205 3.44 0.08 -1.57
CA SER A 205 4.78 -0.10 -0.98
C SER A 205 4.97 0.71 0.31
N TRP A 206 4.62 1.99 0.32
CA TRP A 206 4.63 2.78 1.55
C TRP A 206 3.69 2.24 2.64
N PRO A 207 2.42 1.86 2.36
CA PRO A 207 1.57 1.22 3.35
C PRO A 207 2.16 -0.05 3.95
N ASN A 208 2.76 -0.90 3.14
CA ASN A 208 3.19 -2.25 3.54
C ASN A 208 4.68 -2.29 3.93
N ALA A 209 5.61 -2.19 2.97
CA ALA A 209 7.04 -2.21 3.26
C ALA A 209 7.50 -0.99 4.07
N GLY A 210 6.92 0.18 3.80
CA GLY A 210 7.15 1.42 4.55
C GLY A 210 6.49 1.46 5.92
N ALA A 211 5.50 0.59 6.18
CA ALA A 211 4.68 0.60 7.40
C ALA A 211 4.12 2.00 7.74
N ALA A 212 3.82 2.81 6.71
CA ALA A 212 3.52 4.24 6.85
C ALA A 212 2.32 4.47 7.79
N GLY A 213 1.25 3.66 7.68
CA GLY A 213 0.09 3.78 8.57
C GLY A 213 0.46 3.63 10.04
N ASN A 214 1.25 2.60 10.37
CA ASN A 214 1.68 2.36 11.76
C ASN A 214 2.56 3.51 12.30
N ILE A 215 3.50 3.99 11.49
CA ILE A 215 4.39 5.11 11.87
C ILE A 215 3.56 6.36 12.17
N LEU A 216 2.62 6.69 11.31
CA LEU A 216 1.76 7.87 11.45
C LEU A 216 0.81 7.75 12.64
N ASP A 217 0.20 6.57 12.84
CA ASP A 217 -0.68 6.30 13.98
C ASP A 217 0.07 6.41 15.31
N ASN A 218 1.28 5.81 15.39
CA ASN A 218 2.13 5.87 16.56
C ASN A 218 2.53 7.32 16.90
N LEU A 219 3.01 8.07 15.91
CA LEU A 219 3.40 9.47 16.08
C LEU A 219 2.22 10.36 16.48
N LEU A 220 1.04 10.13 15.91
CA LEU A 220 -0.16 10.89 16.25
C LEU A 220 -0.62 10.60 17.68
N ALA A 221 -0.63 9.32 18.09
CA ALA A 221 -0.98 8.92 19.46
C ALA A 221 0.01 9.46 20.51
N GLU A 222 1.28 9.61 20.13
CA GLU A 222 2.33 10.20 20.97
C GLU A 222 2.30 11.75 20.97
N GLY A 223 1.40 12.38 20.21
CA GLY A 223 1.32 13.83 20.09
C GLY A 223 2.52 14.49 19.40
N LYS A 224 3.30 13.70 18.64
CA LYS A 224 4.51 14.17 17.95
C LYS A 224 4.23 14.80 16.59
N ILE A 225 3.07 14.52 15.99
CA ILE A 225 2.63 15.09 14.73
C ILE A 225 1.23 15.73 14.86
N GLN A 226 0.93 16.66 13.97
CA GLN A 226 -0.42 17.15 13.79
C GLN A 226 -1.23 16.17 12.92
N PRO A 227 -2.57 16.09 13.08
CA PRO A 227 -3.41 15.38 12.14
C PRO A 227 -3.19 15.89 10.71
N MET A 228 -2.92 14.98 9.78
CA MET A 228 -2.73 15.27 8.36
C MET A 228 -3.34 14.16 7.51
N ILE A 229 -3.50 14.38 6.22
CA ILE A 229 -3.80 13.34 5.24
C ILE A 229 -2.51 12.97 4.52
N VAL A 230 -2.26 11.67 4.32
CA VAL A 230 -1.10 11.20 3.55
C VAL A 230 -1.59 10.47 2.31
N VAL A 231 -1.19 10.97 1.14
CA VAL A 231 -1.56 10.45 -0.17
C VAL A 231 -0.35 9.74 -0.76
N MET A 232 -0.49 8.48 -1.08
CA MET A 232 0.55 7.63 -1.63
C MET A 232 0.11 7.16 -3.03
N PRO A 233 0.38 7.95 -4.08
CA PRO A 233 0.00 7.62 -5.45
C PRO A 233 0.89 6.51 -6.00
N ASN A 234 0.42 5.84 -7.06
CA ASN A 234 1.29 5.00 -7.87
C ASN A 234 2.12 5.89 -8.80
N GLY A 235 3.44 5.98 -8.58
CA GLY A 235 4.39 6.73 -9.41
C GLY A 235 4.75 6.01 -10.70
N THR A 236 4.69 4.68 -10.72
CA THR A 236 5.08 3.88 -11.89
C THR A 236 4.14 4.12 -13.08
N ILE A 237 4.71 4.48 -14.20
CA ILE A 237 4.06 4.63 -15.50
C ILE A 237 4.71 3.66 -16.46
N ALA A 238 3.92 2.95 -17.27
CA ALA A 238 4.47 2.00 -18.24
C ALA A 238 5.37 2.73 -19.26
N GLY A 239 6.64 2.34 -19.31
CA GLY A 239 7.62 2.93 -20.20
C GLY A 239 8.92 2.10 -20.24
N PRO A 240 9.77 2.33 -21.25
CA PRO A 240 11.03 1.59 -21.39
C PRO A 240 12.09 2.00 -20.34
N ASN A 241 12.01 3.21 -19.78
CA ASN A 241 12.98 3.74 -18.82
C ASN A 241 12.29 4.51 -17.70
N VAL A 242 12.86 4.45 -16.51
CA VAL A 242 12.40 5.21 -15.33
C VAL A 242 12.34 6.72 -15.58
N GLN A 243 13.25 7.27 -16.39
CA GLN A 243 13.25 8.70 -16.73
C GLN A 243 12.03 9.14 -17.53
N ASP A 244 11.45 8.23 -18.32
CA ASP A 244 10.26 8.53 -19.13
C ASP A 244 9.00 8.66 -18.28
N GLU A 245 9.05 8.22 -17.01
CA GLU A 245 7.96 8.27 -16.04
C GLU A 245 7.90 9.60 -15.29
N VAL A 246 9.05 10.25 -15.05
CA VAL A 246 9.20 11.36 -14.10
C VAL A 246 8.38 12.60 -14.52
N ALA A 247 8.53 13.07 -15.75
CA ALA A 247 7.83 14.27 -16.20
C ALA A 247 6.32 14.05 -16.40
N PRO A 248 5.84 12.92 -16.99
CA PRO A 248 4.42 12.60 -17.02
C PRO A 248 3.80 12.49 -15.63
N PHE A 249 4.49 11.85 -14.66
CA PHE A 249 3.98 11.77 -13.29
C PHE A 249 3.90 13.15 -12.62
N ALA A 250 4.91 13.99 -12.78
CA ALA A 250 4.89 15.36 -12.23
C ALA A 250 3.71 16.16 -12.78
N LYS A 251 3.39 15.98 -14.05
CA LYS A 251 2.20 16.58 -14.66
C LYS A 251 0.91 15.98 -14.11
N ASP A 252 0.81 14.66 -13.98
CA ASP A 252 -0.33 13.96 -13.38
C ASP A 252 -0.58 14.41 -11.94
N MET A 253 0.49 14.58 -11.15
CA MET A 253 0.43 15.09 -9.78
C MET A 253 -0.30 16.43 -9.72
N VAL A 254 0.05 17.36 -10.59
CA VAL A 254 -0.48 18.74 -10.55
C VAL A 254 -1.87 18.83 -11.17
N THR A 255 -2.11 18.11 -12.27
CA THR A 255 -3.34 18.27 -13.07
C THR A 255 -4.46 17.31 -12.68
N ASP A 256 -4.15 16.17 -12.09
CA ASP A 256 -5.12 15.13 -11.80
C ASP A 256 -5.13 14.69 -10.32
N ILE A 257 -3.97 14.39 -9.71
CA ILE A 257 -3.90 13.87 -8.33
C ILE A 257 -4.28 14.94 -7.30
N ILE A 258 -3.62 16.10 -7.31
CA ILE A 258 -3.92 17.19 -6.35
C ILE A 258 -5.38 17.63 -6.46
N PRO A 259 -5.94 17.94 -7.64
CA PRO A 259 -7.36 18.30 -7.77
C PRO A 259 -8.31 17.19 -7.32
N PHE A 260 -7.99 15.92 -7.57
CA PHE A 260 -8.78 14.79 -7.07
C PHE A 260 -8.82 14.76 -5.54
N VAL A 261 -7.67 14.93 -4.88
CA VAL A 261 -7.58 14.94 -3.42
C VAL A 261 -8.35 16.11 -2.83
N GLU A 262 -8.20 17.31 -3.40
CA GLU A 262 -8.88 18.52 -2.93
C GLU A 262 -10.39 18.47 -3.10
N SER A 263 -10.90 17.76 -4.10
CA SER A 263 -12.34 17.58 -4.31
C SER A 263 -12.97 16.46 -3.51
N ASN A 264 -12.18 15.48 -3.02
CA ASN A 264 -12.70 14.30 -2.34
C ASN A 264 -12.40 14.26 -0.84
N TYR A 265 -11.48 15.09 -0.35
CA TYR A 265 -11.06 15.13 1.05
C TYR A 265 -11.12 16.53 1.64
N ARG A 266 -11.30 16.63 2.95
CA ARG A 266 -11.26 17.92 3.65
C ARG A 266 -9.83 18.33 3.89
N VAL A 267 -9.26 19.07 2.93
CA VAL A 267 -7.87 19.48 2.93
C VAL A 267 -7.73 21.00 2.91
N LEU A 268 -6.62 21.49 3.48
CA LEU A 268 -6.13 22.84 3.29
C LEU A 268 -5.38 22.89 1.96
N THR A 269 -5.65 23.89 1.12
CA THR A 269 -5.23 23.90 -0.29
C THR A 269 -4.07 24.86 -0.57
N ASP A 270 -3.65 25.63 0.41
CA ASP A 270 -2.48 26.50 0.27
C ASP A 270 -1.16 25.72 0.39
N LYS A 271 -0.08 26.30 -0.13
CA LYS A 271 1.24 25.64 -0.15
C LYS A 271 1.81 25.33 1.24
N ASP A 272 1.45 26.13 2.26
CA ASP A 272 1.98 25.96 3.60
C ASP A 272 1.39 24.72 4.32
N HIS A 273 0.32 24.20 3.77
CA HIS A 273 -0.32 22.96 4.21
C HIS A 273 -0.17 21.83 3.20
N ARG A 274 0.80 21.94 2.27
CA ARG A 274 1.09 20.89 1.29
C ARG A 274 2.57 20.54 1.32
N ALA A 275 2.84 19.24 1.53
CA ALA A 275 4.16 18.63 1.50
C ALA A 275 4.25 17.58 0.39
N ILE A 276 5.43 17.40 -0.18
CA ILE A 276 5.74 16.33 -1.11
C ILE A 276 7.05 15.66 -0.71
N ALA A 277 7.07 14.34 -0.72
CA ALA A 277 8.22 13.52 -0.41
C ALA A 277 8.27 12.30 -1.32
N GLY A 278 9.45 11.85 -1.69
CA GLY A 278 9.58 10.64 -2.48
C GLY A 278 10.94 9.99 -2.33
N LEU A 279 10.96 8.65 -2.43
CA LEU A 279 12.19 7.87 -2.34
C LEU A 279 12.67 7.43 -3.72
N SER A 280 14.00 7.38 -3.94
CA SER A 280 14.61 6.87 -5.16
C SER A 280 14.00 7.53 -6.43
N MET A 281 13.36 6.78 -7.33
CA MET A 281 12.59 7.32 -8.46
C MET A 281 11.58 8.38 -8.01
N GLY A 282 10.80 8.11 -6.96
CA GLY A 282 9.85 9.07 -6.40
C GLY A 282 10.49 10.37 -5.90
N GLY A 283 11.77 10.35 -5.56
CA GLY A 283 12.53 11.55 -5.25
C GLY A 283 12.86 12.38 -6.50
N MET A 284 13.10 11.74 -7.66
CA MET A 284 13.20 12.44 -8.95
C MET A 284 11.85 13.09 -9.31
N GLU A 285 10.76 12.35 -9.15
CA GLU A 285 9.38 12.83 -9.37
C GLU A 285 9.03 14.00 -8.43
N THR A 286 9.50 13.92 -7.18
CA THR A 286 9.37 15.00 -6.19
C THR A 286 10.08 16.28 -6.63
N MET A 287 11.34 16.18 -7.07
CA MET A 287 12.09 17.33 -7.58
C MET A 287 11.47 17.90 -8.85
N GLU A 288 11.13 17.05 -9.81
CA GLU A 288 10.46 17.48 -11.04
C GLU A 288 9.17 18.25 -10.74
N THR A 289 8.32 17.68 -9.88
CA THR A 289 7.05 18.31 -9.50
C THR A 289 7.26 19.64 -8.78
N ALA A 290 8.10 19.65 -7.74
CA ALA A 290 8.24 20.83 -6.88
C ALA A 290 9.06 21.96 -7.50
N PHE A 291 10.12 21.64 -8.25
CA PHE A 291 10.97 22.68 -8.84
C PHE A 291 10.31 23.37 -10.03
N GLN A 292 9.45 22.66 -10.76
CA GLN A 292 8.65 23.27 -11.81
C GLN A 292 7.39 23.98 -11.27
N ASN A 293 6.97 23.69 -10.04
CA ASN A 293 5.77 24.25 -9.43
C ASN A 293 6.06 24.77 -8.02
N ILE A 294 7.02 25.69 -7.89
CA ILE A 294 7.59 26.18 -6.63
C ILE A 294 6.53 26.75 -5.66
N ASP A 295 5.42 27.26 -6.19
CA ASP A 295 4.35 27.85 -5.39
C ASP A 295 3.29 26.83 -4.90
N LEU A 296 3.49 25.54 -5.17
CA LEU A 296 2.53 24.51 -4.76
C LEU A 296 2.87 23.85 -3.41
N PHE A 297 4.14 23.85 -3.00
CA PHE A 297 4.60 23.12 -1.81
C PHE A 297 5.49 24.01 -0.95
N SER A 298 5.35 23.93 0.37
CA SER A 298 6.31 24.54 1.30
C SER A 298 7.30 23.53 1.88
N TYR A 299 7.02 22.23 1.78
CA TYR A 299 7.86 21.15 2.30
C TYR A 299 8.15 20.16 1.20
N VAL A 300 9.44 20.00 0.87
CA VAL A 300 9.92 19.16 -0.23
C VAL A 300 11.03 18.24 0.28
N TRP A 301 10.87 16.93 0.13
CA TRP A 301 11.84 15.95 0.63
C TRP A 301 12.19 14.90 -0.38
N VAL A 302 13.48 14.74 -0.58
CA VAL A 302 14.13 13.90 -1.56
C VAL A 302 14.88 12.82 -0.80
N LEU A 303 14.35 11.58 -0.79
CA LEU A 303 14.85 10.48 0.01
C LEU A 303 15.66 9.54 -0.87
N SER A 304 16.95 9.31 -0.54
CA SER A 304 17.85 8.43 -1.30
C SER A 304 17.74 8.64 -2.83
N SER A 305 17.80 9.88 -3.28
CA SER A 305 17.55 10.25 -4.68
C SER A 305 18.41 11.41 -5.15
N SER A 306 18.30 11.73 -6.44
CA SER A 306 19.11 12.73 -7.15
C SER A 306 18.39 13.23 -8.41
N PHE A 307 19.00 14.12 -9.16
CA PHE A 307 18.70 14.29 -10.59
C PHE A 307 18.86 12.95 -11.32
N SER A 308 18.34 12.84 -12.54
CA SER A 308 18.47 11.62 -13.31
C SER A 308 19.92 11.10 -13.32
N PRO A 309 20.18 9.85 -12.88
CA PRO A 309 21.53 9.26 -12.90
C PRO A 309 22.06 9.01 -14.31
N MET A 310 21.19 9.10 -15.32
CA MET A 310 21.55 8.87 -16.73
C MET A 310 21.86 10.18 -17.47
N ALA A 311 21.67 11.34 -16.82
CA ALA A 311 21.91 12.65 -17.40
C ALA A 311 23.09 13.37 -16.73
N ASP A 312 23.65 14.35 -17.42
CA ASP A 312 24.61 15.26 -16.84
C ASP A 312 23.92 16.14 -15.78
N PRO A 313 24.39 16.18 -14.52
CA PRO A 313 23.76 16.94 -13.44
C PRO A 313 23.61 18.43 -13.73
N ALA A 314 24.57 19.06 -14.45
CA ALA A 314 24.48 20.46 -14.79
C ALA A 314 23.38 20.73 -15.84
N LYS A 315 23.21 19.82 -16.80
CA LYS A 315 22.12 19.91 -17.78
C LYS A 315 20.74 19.69 -17.12
N GLU A 316 20.65 18.81 -16.15
CA GLU A 316 19.41 18.63 -15.38
C GLU A 316 19.08 19.88 -14.54
N ALA A 317 20.06 20.47 -13.88
CA ALA A 317 19.88 21.71 -13.16
C ALA A 317 19.44 22.87 -14.09
N GLU A 318 19.98 22.94 -15.31
CA GLU A 318 19.56 23.91 -16.34
C GLU A 318 18.12 23.63 -16.81
N ARG A 319 17.79 22.38 -17.12
CA ARG A 319 16.44 21.95 -17.53
C ARG A 319 15.39 22.29 -16.49
N LEU A 320 15.70 22.08 -15.22
CA LEU A 320 14.85 22.41 -14.08
C LEU A 320 14.92 23.89 -13.68
N GLN A 321 15.70 24.71 -14.42
CA GLN A 321 15.88 26.14 -14.19
C GLN A 321 16.32 26.50 -12.74
N VAL A 322 17.14 25.65 -12.14
CA VAL A 322 17.52 25.76 -10.72
C VAL A 322 18.13 27.11 -10.41
N ALA A 323 19.13 27.54 -11.19
CA ALA A 323 19.79 28.83 -10.97
C ALA A 323 18.85 30.03 -11.15
N ALA A 324 17.99 30.00 -12.16
CA ALA A 324 17.02 31.07 -12.42
C ALA A 324 15.98 31.18 -11.29
N ASN A 325 15.64 30.05 -10.66
CA ASN A 325 14.61 29.97 -9.63
C ASN A 325 15.14 29.90 -8.19
N ALA A 326 16.44 29.88 -7.96
CA ALA A 326 17.04 29.69 -6.64
C ALA A 326 16.48 30.65 -5.58
N SER A 327 16.41 31.96 -5.90
CA SER A 327 15.84 32.95 -4.99
C SER A 327 14.37 32.71 -4.67
N LYS A 328 13.58 32.22 -5.63
CA LYS A 328 12.18 31.88 -5.45
C LYS A 328 12.03 30.59 -4.62
N MET A 329 12.85 29.57 -4.88
CA MET A 329 12.90 28.33 -4.08
C MET A 329 13.22 28.65 -2.62
N ASN A 330 14.27 29.45 -2.35
CA ASN A 330 14.69 29.83 -1.01
C ASN A 330 13.63 30.61 -0.21
N LYS A 331 12.73 31.29 -0.90
CA LYS A 331 11.60 32.03 -0.27
C LYS A 331 10.37 31.18 -0.10
N SER A 332 10.14 30.23 -1.02
CA SER A 332 8.91 29.44 -1.08
C SER A 332 8.97 28.17 -0.25
N PHE A 333 10.10 27.46 -0.31
CA PHE A 333 10.28 26.25 0.46
C PHE A 333 10.67 26.58 1.89
N LYS A 334 9.75 26.33 2.85
CA LYS A 334 10.07 26.36 4.28
C LYS A 334 11.10 25.28 4.62
N MET A 335 11.09 24.19 3.86
CA MET A 335 11.99 23.06 4.06
C MET A 335 12.21 22.31 2.73
N LEU A 336 13.44 22.32 2.25
CA LEU A 336 13.94 21.42 1.21
C LEU A 336 14.97 20.50 1.86
N VAL A 337 14.75 19.21 1.87
CA VAL A 337 15.62 18.23 2.54
C VAL A 337 16.02 17.13 1.58
N PHE A 338 17.29 16.75 1.62
CA PHE A 338 17.82 15.55 1.01
C PHE A 338 18.26 14.60 2.11
N THR A 339 17.79 13.35 2.08
CA THR A 339 18.25 12.29 2.97
C THR A 339 18.94 11.18 2.19
N GLN A 340 19.86 10.47 2.83
CA GLN A 340 20.61 9.37 2.21
C GLN A 340 20.89 8.23 3.21
N GLY A 341 20.97 7.02 2.68
CA GLY A 341 21.38 5.83 3.43
C GLY A 341 22.89 5.67 3.62
N GLY A 342 23.67 6.73 3.38
CA GLY A 342 25.14 6.73 3.49
C GLY A 342 25.85 6.19 2.25
N PRO A 343 27.18 5.98 2.32
CA PRO A 343 28.00 5.62 1.15
C PRO A 343 27.63 4.28 0.48
N SER A 344 26.92 3.41 1.17
CA SER A 344 26.40 2.14 0.59
C SER A 344 25.09 2.32 -0.18
N ASP A 345 24.46 3.50 -0.09
CA ASP A 345 23.26 3.83 -0.87
C ASP A 345 23.63 4.03 -2.34
N ILE A 346 22.94 3.34 -3.25
CA ILE A 346 23.22 3.41 -4.70
C ILE A 346 23.02 4.82 -5.26
N ALA A 347 22.18 5.65 -4.64
CA ALA A 347 21.94 7.03 -5.04
C ALA A 347 22.95 8.02 -4.43
N TYR A 348 23.83 7.59 -3.52
CA TYR A 348 24.70 8.47 -2.73
C TYR A 348 25.51 9.45 -3.58
N ARG A 349 26.28 8.92 -4.54
CA ARG A 349 27.13 9.76 -5.43
C ARG A 349 26.31 10.69 -6.31
N ASN A 350 25.19 10.22 -6.83
CA ASN A 350 24.31 11.04 -7.67
C ASN A 350 23.65 12.17 -6.86
N CYS A 351 23.25 11.90 -5.62
CA CYS A 351 22.76 12.91 -4.70
C CYS A 351 23.83 13.97 -4.39
N GLU A 352 25.08 13.54 -4.16
CA GLU A 352 26.20 14.47 -3.96
C GLU A 352 26.37 15.39 -5.17
N ASN A 353 26.32 14.86 -6.38
CA ASN A 353 26.41 15.67 -7.60
C ASN A 353 25.23 16.62 -7.76
N THR A 354 24.02 16.19 -7.46
CA THR A 354 22.82 17.04 -7.44
C THR A 354 23.01 18.21 -6.47
N ARG A 355 23.44 17.94 -5.24
CA ARG A 355 23.68 18.98 -4.23
C ARG A 355 24.74 19.99 -4.66
N LYS A 356 25.81 19.55 -5.34
CA LYS A 356 26.83 20.46 -5.91
C LYS A 356 26.22 21.46 -6.90
N GLU A 357 25.25 21.06 -7.71
CA GLU A 357 24.57 21.98 -8.63
C GLU A 357 23.63 22.93 -7.89
N LEU A 358 22.96 22.45 -6.84
CA LEU A 358 22.15 23.32 -5.95
C LEU A 358 23.02 24.36 -5.22
N ASP A 359 24.20 23.94 -4.71
CA ASP A 359 25.17 24.81 -4.06
C ASP A 359 25.67 25.90 -5.02
N LYS A 360 26.03 25.55 -6.26
CA LYS A 360 26.42 26.50 -7.30
C LYS A 360 25.33 27.52 -7.60
N ALA A 361 24.08 27.13 -7.56
CA ALA A 361 22.93 27.98 -7.79
C ALA A 361 22.53 28.81 -6.55
N GLY A 362 23.08 28.51 -5.38
CA GLY A 362 22.72 29.19 -4.12
C GLY A 362 21.36 28.75 -3.57
N VAL A 363 20.93 27.54 -3.82
CA VAL A 363 19.68 26.98 -3.26
C VAL A 363 19.92 26.50 -1.84
N ASN A 364 19.09 26.91 -0.90
CA ASN A 364 19.13 26.49 0.48
C ASN A 364 18.44 25.12 0.64
N TYR A 365 19.12 24.16 1.24
CA TYR A 365 18.56 22.85 1.58
C TYR A 365 19.20 22.31 2.87
N LEU A 366 18.56 21.30 3.46
CA LEU A 366 19.12 20.48 4.53
C LEU A 366 19.59 19.15 3.94
N TYR A 367 20.69 18.61 4.46
CA TYR A 367 21.17 17.27 4.13
C TYR A 367 21.30 16.44 5.40
N GLU A 368 20.76 15.24 5.37
CA GLU A 368 20.78 14.29 6.48
C GLU A 368 21.19 12.91 5.97
N GLU A 369 21.95 12.19 6.77
CA GLU A 369 22.47 10.87 6.40
C GLU A 369 22.16 9.84 7.48
N ASN A 370 21.53 8.74 7.07
CA ASN A 370 21.35 7.55 7.87
C ASN A 370 22.27 6.45 7.35
N ALA A 371 23.54 6.48 7.76
CA ALA A 371 24.62 5.69 7.18
C ALA A 371 24.54 4.17 7.44
N GLN A 372 23.52 3.69 8.18
CA GLN A 372 23.49 2.28 8.63
C GLN A 372 22.69 1.35 7.72
N GLU A 373 21.77 1.86 6.92
CA GLU A 373 20.76 1.05 6.24
C GLU A 373 20.87 1.05 4.71
N GLY A 374 21.65 1.96 4.10
CA GLY A 374 21.81 2.05 2.64
C GLY A 374 20.52 2.38 1.91
N HIS A 375 20.38 1.91 0.66
CA HIS A 375 19.20 2.12 -0.19
C HIS A 375 18.09 1.13 0.17
N SER A 376 17.41 1.34 1.28
CA SER A 376 16.48 0.37 1.83
C SER A 376 15.28 0.96 2.53
N TRP A 377 14.27 0.13 2.74
CA TRP A 377 13.10 0.49 3.53
C TRP A 377 13.42 0.83 4.99
N GLY A 378 14.55 0.36 5.52
CA GLY A 378 15.05 0.76 6.84
C GLY A 378 15.34 2.27 6.90
N THR A 379 16.09 2.79 5.93
CA THR A 379 16.36 4.22 5.75
C THR A 379 15.05 5.00 5.60
N TRP A 380 14.19 4.62 4.68
CA TRP A 380 13.00 5.40 4.33
C TRP A 380 11.92 5.40 5.41
N ARG A 381 11.78 4.33 6.20
CA ARG A 381 10.93 4.33 7.40
C ARG A 381 11.43 5.32 8.45
N ALA A 382 12.74 5.35 8.68
CA ALA A 382 13.35 6.31 9.61
C ALA A 382 13.19 7.76 9.09
N ASP A 383 13.34 7.96 7.79
CA ASP A 383 13.09 9.25 7.16
C ASP A 383 11.63 9.69 7.36
N LEU A 384 10.64 8.84 7.06
CA LEU A 384 9.23 9.16 7.29
C LEU A 384 8.96 9.49 8.77
N TYR A 385 9.51 8.69 9.70
CA TYR A 385 9.36 8.94 11.13
C TYR A 385 9.90 10.34 11.52
N ASN A 386 11.07 10.73 11.01
CA ASN A 386 11.68 12.00 11.31
C ASN A 386 10.95 13.18 10.63
N LEU A 387 10.52 12.97 9.41
CA LEU A 387 9.88 13.90 8.50
C LEU A 387 8.52 14.35 8.99
N ALA A 388 7.67 13.37 9.29
CA ALA A 388 6.32 13.67 9.73
C ALA A 388 6.29 14.58 10.98
N GLN A 389 7.32 14.51 11.83
CA GLN A 389 7.44 15.31 13.03
C GLN A 389 7.85 16.78 12.77
N ARG A 390 8.25 17.13 11.56
CA ARG A 390 8.84 18.45 11.22
C ARG A 390 7.95 19.30 10.33
N ILE A 391 7.02 18.69 9.59
CA ILE A 391 6.13 19.40 8.67
C ILE A 391 4.91 19.97 9.37
N PHE A 392 4.34 21.04 8.81
CA PHE A 392 3.10 21.68 9.24
C PHE A 392 3.11 22.24 10.68
N LYS A 393 4.31 22.61 11.18
CA LYS A 393 4.47 23.28 12.49
C LYS A 393 4.47 24.78 12.36
#